data_bcf7d04ff727143419a23277b06b4274
#
_entry.id   bcf7d04ff727143419a23277b06b4274
#
_cell.length_a   1.000
_cell.length_b   1.000
_cell.length_c   1.000
_cell.angle_alpha   90.00
_cell.angle_beta   90.00
_cell.angle_gamma   90.00
#
_symmetry.space_group_name_H-M   'P 1'
#
loop_
_entity.id
_entity.type
_entity.pdbx_description
1 polymer ?
#
loop_
_entity_poly.entity_id
_entity_poly.type
_entity_poly.pdbx_seq_one_letter_code
_entity_poly.pdbx_strand_id
1 'polypeptide(L)'
;RRLRPVLNAFTYPVFFVQLPVADLAAGNGPIFSVDRSNLLSFHQQDHGPRDGSPLLPWIQGLLRQQGLPDDGEIVIQCFPRVFGYVFNPVSFWFCHNRAGELIAVLAEVSNTFGGRHSYLLHNTDGAPLREGQELRADKAFHVSPFCEVEGGYRFRFYVQRKCPVIRIDYDDAE
;
A
#
# COMPACT_ATOMS: atom_id res chain seq x y z
N ARG A 1 -1.01 -17.33 -5.38
CA ARG A 1 -1.33 -18.76 -5.50
C ARG A 1 -2.70 -19.02 -4.86
N ARG A 2 -3.66 -19.55 -5.61
CA ARG A 2 -4.95 -20.00 -5.10
C ARG A 2 -4.90 -21.53 -4.88
N LEU A 3 -5.40 -21.99 -3.73
CA LEU A 3 -5.34 -23.40 -3.36
C LEU A 3 -6.66 -24.15 -3.61
N ARG A 4 -7.81 -23.45 -3.63
CA ARG A 4 -9.14 -24.01 -3.83
C ARG A 4 -9.95 -23.17 -4.84
N PRO A 5 -10.92 -23.71 -5.57
CA PRO A 5 -11.19 -25.14 -5.76
C PRO A 5 -10.14 -25.85 -6.61
N VAL A 6 -9.32 -25.10 -7.37
CA VAL A 6 -8.23 -25.62 -8.21
C VAL A 6 -6.95 -24.86 -7.92
N LEU A 7 -5.85 -25.58 -7.77
CA LEU A 7 -4.52 -24.99 -7.63
C LEU A 7 -4.21 -24.11 -8.85
N ASN A 8 -4.03 -22.84 -8.61
CA ASN A 8 -3.58 -21.88 -9.63
C ASN A 8 -2.41 -21.07 -9.08
N ALA A 9 -1.28 -21.10 -9.78
CA ALA A 9 -0.09 -20.36 -9.45
C ALA A 9 0.54 -19.82 -10.73
N PHE A 10 0.84 -18.53 -10.72
CA PHE A 10 1.57 -17.86 -11.77
C PHE A 10 2.57 -16.88 -11.17
N THR A 11 3.62 -16.59 -11.90
CA THR A 11 4.64 -15.62 -11.52
C THR A 11 4.95 -14.77 -12.72
N TYR A 12 4.95 -13.47 -12.52
CA TYR A 12 5.37 -12.50 -13.52
C TYR A 12 6.15 -11.36 -12.85
N PRO A 13 7.15 -10.80 -13.54
CA PRO A 13 7.90 -9.67 -13.01
C PRO A 13 7.02 -8.42 -12.98
N VAL A 14 7.15 -7.67 -11.90
CA VAL A 14 6.52 -6.35 -11.73
C VAL A 14 7.56 -5.38 -11.17
N PHE A 15 7.37 -4.08 -11.38
CA PHE A 15 8.20 -3.06 -10.77
C PHE A 15 7.33 -2.04 -10.05
N PHE A 16 7.89 -1.46 -9.00
CA PHE A 16 7.25 -0.44 -8.19
C PHE A 16 8.15 0.80 -8.14
N VAL A 17 7.55 1.92 -7.82
CA VAL A 17 8.26 3.11 -7.34
C VAL A 17 8.04 3.26 -5.85
N GLN A 18 9.07 3.76 -5.16
CA GLN A 18 9.00 4.17 -3.76
C GLN A 18 9.31 5.65 -3.70
N LEU A 19 8.43 6.43 -3.09
CA LEU A 19 8.55 7.88 -3.02
C LEU A 19 8.32 8.35 -1.58
N PRO A 20 9.19 9.22 -1.04
CA PRO A 20 8.93 9.89 0.22
C PRO A 20 7.76 10.85 0.04
N VAL A 21 6.71 10.70 0.83
CA VAL A 21 5.47 11.50 0.67
C VAL A 21 5.71 12.97 1.01
N ALA A 22 6.68 13.25 1.86
CA ALA A 22 7.06 14.62 2.24
C ALA A 22 7.79 15.38 1.10
N ASP A 23 8.44 14.65 0.17
CA ASP A 23 9.20 15.24 -0.94
C ASP A 23 8.99 14.43 -2.23
N LEU A 24 7.76 14.38 -2.70
CA LEU A 24 7.42 13.70 -3.96
C LEU A 24 8.17 14.30 -5.16
N ALA A 25 8.46 15.59 -5.12
CA ALA A 25 9.13 16.30 -6.21
C ALA A 25 10.59 15.83 -6.42
N ALA A 26 11.24 15.27 -5.38
CA ALA A 26 12.57 14.68 -5.50
C ALA A 26 12.61 13.51 -6.50
N GLY A 27 11.47 12.86 -6.76
CA GLY A 27 11.36 11.80 -7.77
C GLY A 27 11.46 12.26 -9.22
N ASN A 28 11.39 13.56 -9.51
CA ASN A 28 11.39 14.06 -10.89
C ASN A 28 12.74 13.82 -11.60
N GLY A 29 12.66 13.29 -12.81
CA GLY A 29 13.81 12.98 -13.64
C GLY A 29 13.44 12.89 -15.14
N PRO A 30 14.38 12.51 -16.00
CA PRO A 30 14.16 12.52 -17.45
C PRO A 30 13.10 11.52 -17.92
N ILE A 31 12.90 10.41 -17.20
CA ILE A 31 11.96 9.34 -17.56
C ILE A 31 10.80 9.19 -16.57
N PHE A 32 10.86 9.85 -15.42
CA PHE A 32 9.85 9.80 -14.37
C PHE A 32 9.45 11.22 -13.93
N SER A 33 8.16 11.44 -13.69
CA SER A 33 7.65 12.73 -13.22
C SER A 33 6.52 12.56 -12.21
N VAL A 34 6.38 13.53 -11.32
CA VAL A 34 5.27 13.65 -10.38
C VAL A 34 4.27 14.67 -10.92
N ASP A 35 2.99 14.30 -10.95
CA ASP A 35 1.84 15.11 -11.41
C ASP A 35 2.00 15.69 -12.83
N ARG A 36 2.84 15.07 -13.63
CA ARG A 36 3.07 15.44 -15.03
C ARG A 36 3.23 14.19 -15.88
N SER A 37 2.86 14.28 -17.16
CA SER A 37 3.04 13.19 -18.13
C SER A 37 4.53 12.95 -18.40
N ASN A 38 4.93 11.68 -18.37
CA ASN A 38 6.25 11.19 -18.76
C ASN A 38 6.13 9.71 -19.16
N LEU A 39 7.25 9.06 -19.52
CA LEU A 39 7.32 7.62 -19.75
C LEU A 39 6.79 6.86 -18.54
N LEU A 40 7.26 7.22 -17.36
CA LEU A 40 6.73 6.80 -16.07
C LEU A 40 6.26 8.03 -15.30
N SER A 41 5.16 7.91 -14.57
CA SER A 41 4.70 9.01 -13.71
C SER A 41 3.95 8.51 -12.48
N PHE A 42 4.01 9.33 -11.44
CA PHE A 42 3.19 9.23 -10.25
C PHE A 42 2.23 10.41 -10.24
N HIS A 43 0.97 10.14 -9.93
CA HIS A 43 -0.03 11.20 -9.78
C HIS A 43 -0.68 11.10 -8.42
N GLN A 44 -0.63 12.17 -7.63
CA GLN A 44 -1.21 12.23 -6.29
C GLN A 44 -2.71 11.90 -6.31
N GLN A 45 -3.42 12.31 -7.35
CA GLN A 45 -4.84 12.03 -7.53
C GLN A 45 -5.19 10.54 -7.69
N ASP A 46 -4.21 9.66 -7.91
CA ASP A 46 -4.44 8.22 -8.00
C ASP A 46 -4.46 7.54 -6.61
N HIS A 47 -4.07 8.27 -5.56
CA HIS A 47 -3.84 7.77 -4.22
C HIS A 47 -4.59 8.56 -3.15
N GLY A 48 -4.69 7.98 -1.96
CA GLY A 48 -5.26 8.65 -0.81
C GLY A 48 -6.72 9.07 -1.01
N PRO A 49 -7.11 10.29 -0.60
CA PRO A 49 -8.50 10.74 -0.63
C PRO A 49 -9.02 11.01 -2.06
N ARG A 50 -8.14 11.30 -3.03
CA ARG A 50 -8.46 11.64 -4.44
C ARG A 50 -9.36 12.86 -4.64
N ASP A 51 -9.50 13.68 -3.64
CA ASP A 51 -10.31 14.92 -3.64
C ASP A 51 -9.47 16.18 -3.87
N GLY A 52 -8.17 15.99 -4.17
CA GLY A 52 -7.19 17.07 -4.32
C GLY A 52 -6.50 17.47 -3.02
N SER A 53 -6.86 16.86 -1.89
CA SER A 53 -6.15 17.08 -0.62
C SER A 53 -4.72 16.59 -0.68
N PRO A 54 -3.76 17.30 -0.05
CA PRO A 54 -2.38 16.85 0.03
C PRO A 54 -2.26 15.51 0.74
N LEU A 55 -1.44 14.60 0.19
CA LEU A 55 -1.31 13.23 0.68
C LEU A 55 -0.71 13.15 2.09
N LEU A 56 0.33 13.96 2.38
CA LEU A 56 1.01 13.91 3.67
C LEU A 56 0.09 14.27 4.84
N PRO A 57 -0.62 15.41 4.86
CA PRO A 57 -1.57 15.73 5.92
C PRO A 57 -2.69 14.69 6.08
N TRP A 58 -3.12 14.09 4.98
CA TRP A 58 -4.16 13.06 4.99
C TRP A 58 -3.69 11.80 5.74
N ILE A 59 -2.55 11.23 5.37
CA ILE A 59 -2.03 10.02 6.02
C ILE A 59 -1.65 10.28 7.49
N GLN A 60 -1.09 11.45 7.79
CA GLN A 60 -0.83 11.89 9.16
C GLN A 60 -2.11 11.98 9.99
N GLY A 61 -3.20 12.45 9.37
CA GLY A 61 -4.51 12.48 10.00
C GLY A 61 -5.01 11.08 10.39
N LEU A 62 -4.81 10.09 9.52
CA LEU A 62 -5.17 8.69 9.81
C LEU A 62 -4.34 8.12 10.96
N LEU A 63 -3.03 8.39 11.01
CA LEU A 63 -2.16 7.96 12.10
C LEU A 63 -2.61 8.56 13.43
N ARG A 64 -2.87 9.87 13.48
CA ARG A 64 -3.36 10.55 14.69
C ARG A 64 -4.69 10.00 15.18
N GLN A 65 -5.61 9.64 14.29
CA GLN A 65 -6.90 9.03 14.66
C GLN A 65 -6.73 7.70 15.38
N GLN A 66 -5.63 6.99 15.13
CA GLN A 66 -5.28 5.75 15.81
C GLN A 66 -4.30 5.94 16.98
N GLY A 67 -3.99 7.18 17.33
CA GLY A 67 -3.05 7.49 18.42
C GLY A 67 -1.59 7.16 18.10
N LEU A 68 -1.25 7.02 16.81
CA LEU A 68 0.10 6.70 16.34
C LEU A 68 0.93 7.97 16.09
N PRO A 69 2.27 7.91 16.27
CA PRO A 69 3.15 8.99 15.84
C PRO A 69 2.97 9.33 14.35
N ASP A 70 3.00 10.61 14.01
CA ASP A 70 2.80 11.10 12.65
C ASP A 70 3.94 11.99 12.15
N ASP A 71 5.05 11.96 12.87
CA ASP A 71 6.19 12.89 12.71
C ASP A 71 7.45 12.25 12.11
N GLY A 72 7.34 10.98 11.69
CA GLY A 72 8.40 10.27 10.99
C GLY A 72 8.23 10.25 9.48
N GLU A 73 9.13 9.53 8.80
CA GLU A 73 9.10 9.38 7.36
C GLU A 73 7.92 8.50 6.92
N ILE A 74 7.24 8.93 5.87
CA ILE A 74 6.20 8.14 5.20
C ILE A 74 6.62 7.91 3.75
N VAL A 75 6.71 6.65 3.35
CA VAL A 75 7.08 6.23 1.99
C VAL A 75 5.91 5.51 1.35
N ILE A 76 5.48 5.97 0.17
CA ILE A 76 4.50 5.24 -0.64
C ILE A 76 5.22 4.32 -1.62
N GLN A 77 4.79 3.05 -1.70
CA GLN A 77 5.17 2.08 -2.71
C GLN A 77 3.96 1.78 -3.58
N CYS A 78 4.06 2.02 -4.88
CA CYS A 78 2.95 1.82 -5.80
C CYS A 78 3.44 1.49 -7.21
N PHE A 79 2.53 1.04 -8.08
CA PHE A 79 2.78 0.98 -9.51
C PHE A 79 2.73 2.38 -10.11
N PRO A 80 3.74 2.82 -10.88
CA PRO A 80 3.67 4.08 -11.59
C PRO A 80 2.72 3.97 -12.78
N ARG A 81 2.26 5.12 -13.29
CA ARG A 81 1.69 5.16 -14.63
C ARG A 81 2.78 4.88 -15.67
N VAL A 82 2.44 4.09 -16.66
CA VAL A 82 3.28 3.81 -17.82
C VAL A 82 2.60 4.42 -19.05
N PHE A 83 3.24 5.39 -19.72
CA PHE A 83 2.62 6.16 -20.81
C PHE A 83 1.22 6.71 -20.47
N GLY A 84 1.02 7.14 -19.22
CA GLY A 84 -0.26 7.66 -18.74
C GLY A 84 -1.26 6.62 -18.28
N TYR A 85 -1.08 5.34 -18.59
CA TYR A 85 -1.94 4.25 -18.10
C TYR A 85 -1.51 3.80 -16.70
N VAL A 86 -2.47 3.65 -15.79
CA VAL A 86 -2.25 3.12 -14.45
C VAL A 86 -3.11 1.88 -14.20
N PHE A 87 -2.44 0.84 -13.69
CA PHE A 87 -3.08 -0.30 -13.07
C PHE A 87 -2.41 -0.52 -11.72
N ASN A 88 -3.05 -0.06 -10.66
CA ASN A 88 -2.50 -0.07 -9.31
C ASN A 88 -3.46 -0.81 -8.36
N PRO A 89 -3.43 -2.15 -8.34
CA PRO A 89 -4.34 -2.95 -7.53
C PRO A 89 -4.10 -2.78 -6.04
N VAL A 90 -2.87 -2.45 -5.64
CA VAL A 90 -2.50 -2.19 -4.25
C VAL A 90 -1.34 -1.21 -4.17
N SER A 91 -1.45 -0.24 -3.26
CA SER A 91 -0.35 0.63 -2.82
C SER A 91 -0.11 0.41 -1.34
N PHE A 92 1.15 0.53 -0.92
CA PHE A 92 1.55 0.43 0.47
C PHE A 92 2.18 1.73 0.94
N TRP A 93 1.76 2.21 2.11
CA TRP A 93 2.29 3.40 2.74
C TRP A 93 3.01 2.95 4.01
N PHE A 94 4.32 2.98 3.99
CA PHE A 94 5.16 2.62 5.11
C PHE A 94 5.35 3.85 5.99
N CYS A 95 4.78 3.80 7.19
CA CYS A 95 4.79 4.91 8.15
C CYS A 95 5.81 4.60 9.25
N HIS A 96 6.83 5.45 9.37
CA HIS A 96 7.87 5.32 10.38
C HIS A 96 7.68 6.36 11.47
N ASN A 97 8.26 6.10 12.65
CA ASN A 97 8.41 7.09 13.69
C ASN A 97 9.72 7.89 13.48
N ARG A 98 9.98 8.86 14.36
CA ARG A 98 11.22 9.65 14.33
C ARG A 98 12.52 8.85 14.46
N ALA A 99 12.46 7.67 15.09
CA ALA A 99 13.60 6.78 15.22
C ALA A 99 13.83 5.94 13.95
N GLY A 100 12.98 6.08 12.92
CA GLY A 100 13.05 5.31 11.68
C GLY A 100 12.48 3.90 11.80
N GLU A 101 11.75 3.60 12.87
CA GLU A 101 11.11 2.32 13.07
C GLU A 101 9.75 2.30 12.37
N LEU A 102 9.43 1.22 11.66
CA LEU A 102 8.13 1.04 11.00
C LEU A 102 7.05 0.82 12.05
N ILE A 103 6.08 1.71 12.15
CA ILE A 103 5.00 1.66 13.15
C ILE A 103 3.65 1.27 12.56
N ALA A 104 3.43 1.57 11.27
CA ALA A 104 2.21 1.22 10.58
C ALA A 104 2.44 1.03 9.09
N VAL A 105 1.57 0.23 8.45
CA VAL A 105 1.47 0.14 6.99
C VAL A 105 0.02 0.35 6.60
N LEU A 106 -0.25 1.35 5.74
CA LEU A 106 -1.54 1.48 5.10
C LEU A 106 -1.51 0.70 3.78
N ALA A 107 -2.37 -0.31 3.65
CA ALA A 107 -2.60 -1.03 2.41
C ALA A 107 -3.84 -0.46 1.71
N GLU A 108 -3.63 0.28 0.64
CA GLU A 108 -4.68 0.87 -0.20
C GLU A 108 -4.96 -0.09 -1.35
N VAL A 109 -6.08 -0.81 -1.29
CA VAL A 109 -6.47 -1.84 -2.26
C VAL A 109 -7.53 -1.28 -3.20
N SER A 110 -7.33 -1.44 -4.50
CA SER A 110 -8.27 -1.03 -5.55
C SER A 110 -8.79 -2.25 -6.30
N ASN A 111 -10.07 -2.26 -6.67
CA ASN A 111 -10.63 -3.27 -7.55
C ASN A 111 -10.79 -2.74 -8.98
N THR A 112 -11.07 -3.64 -9.93
CA THR A 112 -11.30 -3.31 -11.35
C THR A 112 -12.60 -2.54 -11.59
N PHE A 113 -13.48 -2.44 -10.60
CA PHE A 113 -14.78 -1.74 -10.69
C PHE A 113 -14.73 -0.30 -10.16
N GLY A 114 -13.51 0.21 -9.86
CA GLY A 114 -13.34 1.57 -9.34
C GLY A 114 -13.52 1.71 -7.82
N GLY A 115 -13.89 0.63 -7.12
CA GLY A 115 -13.98 0.63 -5.68
C GLY A 115 -12.60 0.51 -5.04
N ARG A 116 -12.47 1.02 -3.80
CA ARG A 116 -11.23 1.02 -3.04
C ARG A 116 -11.49 0.91 -1.54
N HIS A 117 -10.55 0.27 -0.85
CA HIS A 117 -10.53 0.19 0.60
C HIS A 117 -9.10 0.35 1.14
N SER A 118 -8.98 1.00 2.27
CA SER A 118 -7.69 1.23 2.93
C SER A 118 -7.66 0.51 4.28
N TYR A 119 -6.65 -0.35 4.46
CA TYR A 119 -6.42 -1.07 5.71
C TYR A 119 -5.20 -0.47 6.41
N LEU A 120 -5.40 0.16 7.55
CA LEU A 120 -4.29 0.63 8.38
C LEU A 120 -3.87 -0.49 9.35
N LEU A 121 -2.69 -1.04 9.10
CA LEU A 121 -2.13 -2.19 9.81
C LEU A 121 -1.09 -1.69 10.80
N HIS A 122 -1.30 -1.93 12.10
CA HIS A 122 -0.40 -1.53 13.17
C HIS A 122 -0.58 -2.42 14.39
N ASN A 123 0.34 -2.35 15.34
CA ASN A 123 0.16 -2.98 16.64
C ASN A 123 -0.83 -2.17 17.49
N THR A 124 -1.68 -2.84 18.23
CA THR A 124 -2.70 -2.18 19.09
C THR A 124 -2.09 -1.38 20.23
N ASP A 125 -0.88 -1.72 20.64
CA ASP A 125 -0.09 -1.01 21.65
C ASP A 125 0.78 0.12 21.07
N GLY A 126 0.73 0.35 19.74
CA GLY A 126 1.53 1.34 19.04
C GLY A 126 3.02 0.99 18.92
N ALA A 127 3.43 -0.22 19.34
CA ALA A 127 4.81 -0.66 19.22
C ALA A 127 5.22 -0.82 17.73
N PRO A 128 6.52 -0.66 17.42
CA PRO A 128 7.02 -0.89 16.06
C PRO A 128 6.70 -2.30 15.53
N LEU A 129 6.45 -2.38 14.23
CA LEU A 129 6.20 -3.63 13.52
C LEU A 129 7.51 -4.40 13.35
N ARG A 130 7.45 -5.72 13.57
CA ARG A 130 8.60 -6.60 13.39
C ARG A 130 8.63 -7.18 11.98
N GLU A 131 9.82 -7.45 11.46
CA GLU A 131 10.02 -8.16 10.21
C GLU A 131 9.25 -9.49 10.17
N GLY A 132 8.39 -9.65 9.15
CA GLY A 132 7.60 -10.87 8.96
C GLY A 132 6.47 -11.08 9.97
N GLN A 133 6.20 -10.10 10.82
CA GLN A 133 5.04 -10.14 11.71
C GLN A 133 3.75 -10.31 10.91
N GLU A 134 2.87 -11.19 11.37
CA GLU A 134 1.55 -11.34 10.78
C GLU A 134 0.63 -10.23 11.30
N LEU A 135 0.07 -9.47 10.37
CA LEU A 135 -0.96 -8.47 10.61
C LEU A 135 -2.24 -8.90 9.92
N ARG A 136 -3.36 -8.75 10.58
CA ARG A 136 -4.66 -9.17 10.07
C ARG A 136 -5.56 -7.98 9.80
N ALA A 137 -6.34 -8.09 8.74
CA ALA A 137 -7.42 -7.17 8.45
C ALA A 137 -8.64 -7.95 7.99
N ASP A 138 -9.79 -7.63 8.56
CA ASP A 138 -11.07 -8.20 8.11
C ASP A 138 -11.37 -7.68 6.70
N LYS A 139 -11.81 -8.58 5.83
CA LYS A 139 -12.16 -8.22 4.47
C LYS A 139 -13.46 -7.40 4.48
N ALA A 140 -13.32 -6.11 4.30
CA ALA A 140 -14.45 -5.17 4.20
C ALA A 140 -14.86 -4.88 2.75
N PHE A 141 -14.23 -5.55 1.73
CA PHE A 141 -14.34 -5.08 0.36
C PHE A 141 -14.13 -6.18 -0.69
N HIS A 142 -14.99 -6.21 -1.73
CA HIS A 142 -14.84 -7.10 -2.89
C HIS A 142 -13.69 -6.65 -3.79
N VAL A 143 -12.60 -7.43 -3.84
CA VAL A 143 -11.45 -7.18 -4.71
C VAL A 143 -11.60 -7.87 -6.06
N SER A 144 -12.32 -8.98 -6.11
CA SER A 144 -12.53 -9.80 -7.31
C SER A 144 -13.95 -10.36 -7.35
N PRO A 145 -14.58 -10.44 -8.53
CA PRO A 145 -15.91 -11.04 -8.67
C PRO A 145 -15.94 -12.54 -8.35
N PHE A 146 -14.78 -13.16 -8.20
CA PHE A 146 -14.65 -14.60 -7.94
C PHE A 146 -14.41 -14.93 -6.46
N CYS A 147 -14.40 -13.95 -5.56
CA CYS A 147 -14.17 -14.14 -4.12
C CYS A 147 -15.28 -13.46 -3.34
N GLU A 148 -15.91 -14.18 -2.42
CA GLU A 148 -16.93 -13.63 -1.50
C GLU A 148 -16.33 -12.61 -0.53
N VAL A 149 -17.17 -11.80 0.15
CA VAL A 149 -16.71 -10.77 1.10
C VAL A 149 -16.28 -11.39 2.44
N GLU A 150 -16.64 -12.65 2.69
CA GLU A 150 -16.29 -13.35 3.90
C GLU A 150 -14.80 -13.73 3.91
N GLY A 151 -14.16 -13.66 5.10
CA GLY A 151 -12.76 -13.98 5.30
C GLY A 151 -11.89 -12.77 5.65
N GLY A 152 -10.59 -12.98 5.75
CA GLY A 152 -9.61 -11.99 6.16
C GLY A 152 -8.35 -11.99 5.30
N TYR A 153 -7.62 -10.90 5.38
CA TYR A 153 -6.28 -10.80 4.82
C TYR A 153 -5.24 -10.92 5.91
N ARG A 154 -4.19 -11.70 5.64
CA ARG A 154 -2.97 -11.74 6.46
C ARG A 154 -1.83 -11.12 5.68
N PHE A 155 -1.24 -10.09 6.25
CA PHE A 155 -0.11 -9.38 5.68
C PHE A 155 1.16 -9.70 6.45
N ARG A 156 2.28 -9.87 5.74
CA ARG A 156 3.62 -9.94 6.32
C ARG A 156 4.57 -9.10 5.49
N PHE A 157 5.29 -8.20 6.14
CA PHE A 157 6.20 -7.26 5.49
C PHE A 157 7.65 -7.60 5.87
N TYR A 158 8.51 -7.66 4.86
CA TYR A 158 9.95 -7.89 4.99
C TYR A 158 10.64 -6.74 4.26
N VAL A 159 10.70 -5.56 4.90
CA VAL A 159 11.10 -4.30 4.26
C VAL A 159 12.56 -3.94 4.47
N GLN A 160 13.23 -4.50 5.48
CA GLN A 160 14.66 -4.27 5.76
C GLN A 160 15.61 -5.04 4.81
N ARG A 161 15.06 -5.78 3.86
CA ARG A 161 15.82 -6.54 2.88
C ARG A 161 16.21 -5.68 1.69
N LYS A 162 17.34 -6.03 1.03
CA LYS A 162 17.75 -5.41 -0.23
C LYS A 162 16.64 -5.45 -1.31
N CYS A 163 15.82 -6.49 -1.27
CA CYS A 163 14.59 -6.61 -2.06
C CYS A 163 13.44 -6.81 -1.10
N PRO A 164 12.63 -5.79 -0.82
CA PRO A 164 11.46 -5.91 0.04
C PRO A 164 10.50 -6.99 -0.47
N VAL A 165 9.94 -7.76 0.44
CA VAL A 165 8.92 -8.78 0.15
C VAL A 165 7.67 -8.47 0.94
N ILE A 166 6.54 -8.43 0.26
CA ILE A 166 5.23 -8.29 0.87
C ILE A 166 4.45 -9.57 0.57
N ARG A 167 4.00 -10.24 1.61
CA ARG A 167 3.16 -11.41 1.49
C ARG A 167 1.75 -11.07 1.92
N ILE A 168 0.78 -11.40 1.06
CA ILE A 168 -0.64 -11.24 1.32
C ILE A 168 -1.26 -12.62 1.16
N ASP A 169 -1.78 -13.16 2.25
CA ASP A 169 -2.54 -14.40 2.25
C ASP A 169 -4.02 -14.04 2.47
N TYR A 170 -4.90 -14.69 1.76
CA TYR A 170 -6.34 -14.59 1.92
C TYR A 170 -6.86 -15.87 2.57
N ASP A 171 -7.63 -15.72 3.63
CA ASP A 171 -8.33 -16.83 4.28
C ASP A 171 -9.81 -16.73 3.95
N ASP A 172 -10.35 -17.78 3.33
CA ASP A 172 -11.79 -17.98 3.27
C ASP A 172 -12.29 -18.31 4.69
N ALA A 173 -13.40 -17.71 5.10
CA ALA A 173 -14.09 -18.13 6.30
C ALA A 173 -14.58 -19.57 6.07
N GLU A 174 -14.09 -20.54 6.84
CA GLU A 174 -14.66 -21.89 6.93
C GLU A 174 -15.80 -21.90 7.93
#